data_8d0d384aac7ca8d5e2d1935c02cac29e
#
_entry.id   8d0d384aac7ca8d5e2d1935c02cac29e
#
_cell.length_a   1.000
_cell.length_b   1.000
_cell.length_c   1.000
_cell.angle_alpha   90.00
_cell.angle_beta   90.00
_cell.angle_gamma   90.00
#
_symmetry.space_group_name_H-M   'P 1'
#
loop_
_entity.id
_entity.type
_entity.pdbx_description
1 polymer ?
#
loop_
_entity_poly.entity_id
_entity_poly.type
_entity_poly.pdbx_seq_one_letter_code
_entity_poly.pdbx_strand_id
1 'polypeptide(L)'
;MKQNLLAALVLSLALTASAEAFHNPVMLADQGSFTAGGTVVTAPGTLDNSKPLDPSGQTLHGDHAYVFYQKPVKAKKNAIVFLHGAGQSGKTWETTPDGRDGFQNIFLEKRVCHLRCGSTPPRPSWSVNDGRNRIKDTHGAALV
;
A
#
# COMPACT_ATOMS: atom_id res chain seq x y z
N MET A 1 8.61 -52.23 -16.94
CA MET A 1 7.41 -51.45 -16.52
C MET A 1 7.34 -51.14 -15.04
N LYS A 2 7.76 -51.98 -14.10
CA LYS A 2 7.71 -51.71 -12.64
C LYS A 2 8.69 -50.61 -12.18
N GLN A 3 9.85 -50.47 -12.78
CA GLN A 3 10.85 -49.45 -12.42
C GLN A 3 10.40 -48.02 -12.80
N ASN A 4 9.66 -47.85 -13.88
CA ASN A 4 9.18 -46.54 -14.32
C ASN A 4 8.01 -46.02 -13.47
N LEU A 5 7.24 -46.90 -12.86
CA LEU A 5 6.17 -46.53 -11.93
C LEU A 5 6.73 -45.96 -10.60
N LEU A 6 7.81 -46.56 -10.09
CA LEU A 6 8.46 -46.09 -8.87
C LEU A 6 9.10 -44.72 -9.07
N ALA A 7 9.75 -44.48 -10.22
CA ALA A 7 10.32 -43.19 -10.54
C ALA A 7 9.24 -42.09 -10.68
N ALA A 8 8.09 -42.41 -11.29
CA ALA A 8 6.99 -41.44 -11.39
C ALA A 8 6.35 -41.14 -10.03
N LEU A 9 6.27 -42.11 -9.14
CA LEU A 9 5.72 -41.93 -7.79
C LEU A 9 6.64 -41.05 -6.93
N VAL A 10 7.95 -41.23 -7.01
CA VAL A 10 8.92 -40.40 -6.28
C VAL A 10 8.93 -38.97 -6.81
N LEU A 11 8.81 -38.78 -8.12
CA LEU A 11 8.76 -37.45 -8.74
C LEU A 11 7.47 -36.70 -8.37
N SER A 12 6.33 -37.38 -8.25
CA SER A 12 5.06 -36.75 -7.83
C SER A 12 5.05 -36.36 -6.35
N LEU A 13 5.76 -37.09 -5.48
CA LEU A 13 5.91 -36.71 -4.06
C LEU A 13 6.83 -35.50 -3.88
N ALA A 14 7.81 -35.31 -4.75
CA ALA A 14 8.73 -34.19 -4.67
C ALA A 14 8.09 -32.83 -5.08
N LEU A 15 7.01 -32.84 -5.87
CA LEU A 15 6.32 -31.62 -6.30
C LEU A 15 5.34 -31.05 -5.26
N THR A 16 5.02 -31.77 -4.19
CA THR A 16 4.07 -31.31 -3.18
C THR A 16 4.68 -30.69 -1.94
N ALA A 17 6.00 -30.61 -1.86
CA ALA A 17 6.70 -29.86 -0.81
C ALA A 17 6.79 -28.37 -1.19
N SER A 18 5.66 -27.74 -1.46
CA SER A 18 5.57 -26.31 -1.20
C SER A 18 5.73 -26.17 0.32
N ALA A 19 6.89 -25.71 0.76
CA ALA A 19 7.08 -25.29 2.13
C ALA A 19 6.03 -24.18 2.37
N GLU A 20 4.90 -24.52 2.96
CA GLU A 20 4.05 -23.53 3.57
C GLU A 20 4.92 -22.86 4.62
N ALA A 21 5.29 -21.61 4.36
CA ALA A 21 5.93 -20.80 5.36
C ALA A 21 4.90 -20.64 6.48
N PHE A 22 5.07 -21.40 7.56
CA PHE A 22 4.26 -21.23 8.77
C PHE A 22 4.56 -19.85 9.33
N HIS A 23 3.72 -18.89 8.97
CA HIS A 23 3.76 -17.57 9.57
C HIS A 23 3.22 -17.69 10.99
N ASN A 24 3.99 -17.22 11.96
CA ASN A 24 3.47 -17.11 13.32
C ASN A 24 2.31 -16.11 13.34
N PRO A 25 1.15 -16.46 13.92
CA PRO A 25 0.04 -15.53 13.98
C PRO A 25 0.42 -14.28 14.78
N VAL A 26 0.15 -13.11 14.22
CA VAL A 26 0.38 -11.84 14.89
C VAL A 26 -0.93 -11.31 15.42
N MET A 27 -1.02 -11.12 16.74
CA MET A 27 -2.16 -10.47 17.37
C MET A 27 -1.98 -8.95 17.33
N LEU A 28 -2.95 -8.26 16.72
CA LEU A 28 -2.98 -6.80 16.68
C LEU A 28 -3.85 -6.24 17.79
N ALA A 29 -3.35 -5.22 18.47
CA ALA A 29 -4.11 -4.42 19.41
C ALA A 29 -4.92 -3.34 18.70
N ASP A 30 -4.42 -2.86 17.54
CA ASP A 30 -5.05 -1.82 16.75
C ASP A 30 -4.49 -1.82 15.33
N GLN A 31 -5.31 -1.38 14.37
CA GLN A 31 -4.91 -1.09 12.98
C GLN A 31 -5.85 -0.07 12.38
N GLY A 32 -5.36 0.66 11.40
CA GLY A 32 -6.16 1.66 10.71
C GLY A 32 -5.39 2.40 9.64
N SER A 33 -6.00 3.45 9.14
CA SER A 33 -5.37 4.33 8.16
C SER A 33 -5.77 5.77 8.39
N PHE A 34 -4.93 6.67 7.95
CA PHE A 34 -5.17 8.11 7.94
C PHE A 34 -4.42 8.76 6.77
N THR A 35 -4.71 10.02 6.53
CA THR A 35 -3.96 10.82 5.55
C THR A 35 -3.08 11.82 6.28
N ALA A 36 -1.89 12.06 5.75
CA ALA A 36 -0.93 13.01 6.32
C ALA A 36 -0.45 14.01 5.26
N GLY A 37 -0.32 15.27 5.66
CA GLY A 37 0.09 16.36 4.77
C GLY A 37 -1.00 16.73 3.76
N GLY A 38 -0.58 17.23 2.61
CA GLY A 38 -1.46 17.59 1.51
C GLY A 38 -1.97 19.02 1.53
N THR A 39 -2.71 19.35 0.49
CA THR A 39 -3.33 20.67 0.27
C THR A 39 -4.83 20.54 0.17
N VAL A 40 -5.55 21.46 0.78
CA VAL A 40 -7.00 21.59 0.66
C VAL A 40 -7.29 22.81 -0.19
N VAL A 41 -8.02 22.61 -1.29
CA VAL A 41 -8.45 23.67 -2.20
C VAL A 41 -9.96 23.71 -2.25
N THR A 42 -10.54 24.82 -1.85
CA THR A 42 -12.00 25.05 -1.97
C THR A 42 -12.26 26.02 -3.11
N ALA A 43 -13.04 25.60 -4.08
CA ALA A 43 -13.47 26.46 -5.17
C ALA A 43 -14.63 27.35 -4.71
N PRO A 44 -14.64 28.65 -5.07
CA PRO A 44 -15.75 29.53 -4.75
C PRO A 44 -17.04 29.09 -5.47
N GLY A 45 -18.18 29.44 -4.93
CA GLY A 45 -19.48 29.12 -5.50
C GLY A 45 -20.28 28.14 -4.67
N THR A 46 -21.36 27.61 -5.25
CA THR A 46 -22.24 26.64 -4.61
C THR A 46 -22.19 25.32 -5.36
N LEU A 47 -22.07 24.23 -4.61
CA LEU A 47 -22.07 22.90 -5.20
C LEU A 47 -23.42 22.58 -5.84
N ASP A 48 -23.39 22.21 -7.11
CA ASP A 48 -24.54 21.71 -7.87
C ASP A 48 -24.36 20.24 -8.20
N ASN A 49 -25.07 19.37 -7.49
CA ASN A 49 -24.98 17.93 -7.68
C ASN A 49 -25.44 17.45 -9.07
N SER A 50 -26.18 18.27 -9.82
CA SER A 50 -26.56 17.98 -11.21
C SER A 50 -25.38 18.16 -12.19
N LYS A 51 -24.34 18.87 -11.76
CA LYS A 51 -23.14 19.19 -12.54
C LYS A 51 -21.87 18.73 -11.84
N PRO A 52 -21.64 17.43 -11.71
CA PRO A 52 -20.54 16.89 -10.90
C PRO A 52 -19.13 17.25 -11.38
N LEU A 53 -19.01 17.73 -12.62
CA LEU A 53 -17.72 18.18 -13.20
C LEU A 53 -17.49 19.70 -13.03
N ASP A 54 -18.47 20.45 -12.56
CA ASP A 54 -18.32 21.87 -12.23
C ASP A 54 -17.60 21.97 -10.88
N PRO A 55 -16.43 22.66 -10.81
CA PRO A 55 -15.68 22.77 -9.55
C PRO A 55 -16.33 23.71 -8.53
N SER A 56 -17.35 24.48 -8.90
CA SER A 56 -17.97 25.50 -8.04
C SER A 56 -18.46 24.90 -6.72
N GLY A 57 -18.01 25.44 -5.60
CA GLY A 57 -18.37 25.00 -4.26
C GLY A 57 -17.77 23.67 -3.83
N GLN A 58 -16.90 23.05 -4.64
CA GLN A 58 -16.21 21.80 -4.28
C GLN A 58 -14.98 22.07 -3.41
N THR A 59 -14.72 21.16 -2.48
CA THR A 59 -13.48 21.12 -1.71
C THR A 59 -12.67 19.88 -2.12
N LEU A 60 -11.47 20.11 -2.62
CA LEU A 60 -10.55 19.08 -3.07
C LEU A 60 -9.42 18.90 -2.06
N HIS A 61 -9.17 17.67 -1.70
CA HIS A 61 -8.03 17.27 -0.89
C HIS A 61 -7.01 16.57 -1.79
N GLY A 62 -5.81 17.12 -1.90
CA GLY A 62 -4.76 16.59 -2.78
C GLY A 62 -3.41 16.51 -2.11
N ASP A 63 -2.48 15.81 -2.78
CA ASP A 63 -1.06 15.72 -2.40
C ASP A 63 -0.82 15.22 -0.96
N HIS A 64 -1.75 14.43 -0.41
CA HIS A 64 -1.59 13.80 0.89
C HIS A 64 -1.02 12.39 0.75
N ALA A 65 -0.26 11.99 1.74
CA ALA A 65 0.19 10.60 1.87
C ALA A 65 -0.92 9.77 2.53
N TYR A 66 -1.21 8.60 1.96
CA TYR A 66 -2.00 7.57 2.64
C TYR A 66 -1.10 6.81 3.60
N VAL A 67 -1.49 6.73 4.85
CA VAL A 67 -0.75 6.01 5.89
C VAL A 67 -1.61 4.89 6.42
N PHE A 68 -1.12 3.66 6.31
CA PHE A 68 -1.69 2.47 6.94
C PHE A 68 -0.81 2.08 8.13
N TYR A 69 -1.41 1.75 9.27
CA TYR A 69 -0.66 1.33 10.45
C TYR A 69 -1.21 0.04 11.05
N GLN A 70 -0.30 -0.71 11.69
CA GLN A 70 -0.64 -1.87 12.50
C GLN A 70 0.17 -1.82 13.79
N LYS A 71 -0.53 -2.04 14.93
CA LYS A 71 0.04 -2.03 16.26
C LYS A 71 -0.16 -3.40 16.89
N PRO A 72 0.90 -4.19 17.09
CA PRO A 72 0.79 -5.50 17.72
C PRO A 72 0.47 -5.38 19.22
N VAL A 73 -0.11 -6.42 19.79
CA VAL A 73 -0.30 -6.51 21.25
C VAL A 73 1.07 -6.46 21.93
N LYS A 74 1.15 -5.71 23.03
CA LYS A 74 2.39 -5.44 23.78
C LYS A 74 3.49 -4.81 22.87
N ALA A 75 3.08 -3.87 22.01
CA ALA A 75 4.00 -3.16 21.14
C ALA A 75 5.14 -2.49 21.90
N LYS A 76 6.32 -2.48 21.29
CA LYS A 76 7.46 -1.70 21.76
C LYS A 76 7.13 -0.21 21.65
N LYS A 77 7.87 0.61 22.43
CA LYS A 77 7.64 2.07 22.50
C LYS A 77 7.81 2.77 21.16
N ASN A 78 8.81 2.38 20.37
CA ASN A 78 9.14 3.03 19.12
C ASN A 78 8.43 2.32 17.96
N ALA A 79 7.85 3.10 17.05
CA ALA A 79 7.30 2.63 15.79
C ALA A 79 8.33 2.81 14.66
N ILE A 80 8.15 2.06 13.58
CA ILE A 80 8.93 2.22 12.35
C ILE A 80 8.02 2.77 11.24
N VAL A 81 8.56 3.64 10.41
CA VAL A 81 7.86 4.16 9.24
C VAL A 81 8.52 3.60 7.99
N PHE A 82 7.72 2.98 7.12
CA PHE A 82 8.13 2.46 5.84
C PHE A 82 7.75 3.44 4.72
N LEU A 83 8.75 3.90 3.99
CA LEU A 83 8.61 4.72 2.79
C LEU A 83 9.13 3.92 1.59
N HIS A 84 8.36 3.83 0.53
CA HIS A 84 8.83 3.21 -0.71
C HIS A 84 9.64 4.20 -1.55
N GLY A 85 10.48 3.70 -2.46
CA GLY A 85 11.24 4.50 -3.40
C GLY A 85 10.40 4.98 -4.60
N ALA A 86 11.01 5.82 -5.43
CA ALA A 86 10.40 6.26 -6.68
C ALA A 86 10.03 5.07 -7.57
N GLY A 87 8.84 5.08 -8.16
CA GLY A 87 8.34 3.98 -8.99
C GLY A 87 7.94 2.70 -8.24
N GLN A 88 7.94 2.72 -6.92
CA GLN A 88 7.53 1.61 -6.08
C GLN A 88 6.19 1.89 -5.39
N SER A 89 5.70 0.92 -4.64
CA SER A 89 4.50 1.04 -3.82
C SER A 89 4.71 0.44 -2.43
N GLY A 90 3.75 0.61 -1.54
CA GLY A 90 3.79 -0.01 -0.21
C GLY A 90 3.94 -1.53 -0.23
N LYS A 91 3.62 -2.20 -1.35
CA LYS A 91 3.82 -3.63 -1.57
C LYS A 91 5.27 -4.09 -1.35
N THR A 92 6.25 -3.21 -1.59
CA THR A 92 7.68 -3.47 -1.35
C THR A 92 7.97 -3.97 0.07
N TRP A 93 7.16 -3.59 1.04
CA TRP A 93 7.35 -3.91 2.45
C TRP A 93 6.52 -5.11 2.94
N GLU A 94 5.57 -5.61 2.13
CA GLU A 94 4.60 -6.63 2.54
C GLU A 94 5.16 -8.05 2.43
N THR A 95 5.35 -8.53 1.21
CA THR A 95 5.86 -9.87 0.92
C THR A 95 6.80 -9.82 -0.27
N THR A 96 7.79 -10.69 -0.26
CA THR A 96 8.69 -10.88 -1.40
C THR A 96 7.98 -11.61 -2.55
N PRO A 97 8.46 -11.51 -3.81
CA PRO A 97 7.85 -12.20 -4.96
C PRO A 97 7.78 -13.72 -4.81
N ASP A 98 8.68 -14.32 -4.05
CA ASP A 98 8.73 -15.74 -3.74
C ASP A 98 7.89 -16.14 -2.51
N GLY A 99 7.07 -15.22 -2.00
CA GLY A 99 6.08 -15.48 -0.93
C GLY A 99 6.62 -15.42 0.50
N ARG A 100 7.89 -15.07 0.71
CA ARG A 100 8.44 -14.87 2.06
C ARG A 100 7.91 -13.58 2.68
N ASP A 101 8.01 -13.48 4.01
CA ASP A 101 7.69 -12.27 4.75
C ASP A 101 8.54 -11.08 4.32
N GLY A 102 7.88 -9.96 4.10
CA GLY A 102 8.54 -8.67 4.00
C GLY A 102 8.80 -8.07 5.38
N PHE A 103 9.47 -6.93 5.37
CA PHE A 103 9.82 -6.24 6.61
C PHE A 103 8.61 -5.89 7.48
N GLN A 104 7.44 -5.62 6.89
CA GLN A 104 6.21 -5.38 7.63
C GLN A 104 5.92 -6.51 8.63
N ASN A 105 5.86 -7.76 8.16
CA ASN A 105 5.56 -8.92 9.00
C ASN A 105 6.69 -9.20 9.98
N ILE A 106 7.94 -9.14 9.54
CA ILE A 106 9.12 -9.34 10.39
C ILE A 106 9.13 -8.40 11.59
N PHE A 107 8.76 -7.14 11.41
CA PHE A 107 8.70 -6.17 12.50
C PHE A 107 7.48 -6.37 13.39
N LEU A 108 6.32 -6.75 12.83
CA LEU A 108 5.13 -7.09 13.61
C LEU A 108 5.37 -8.27 14.56
N GLU A 109 6.02 -9.33 14.10
CA GLU A 109 6.40 -10.48 14.93
C GLU A 109 7.33 -10.07 16.08
N LYS A 110 8.19 -9.09 15.85
CA LYS A 110 9.06 -8.51 16.87
C LYS A 110 8.37 -7.49 17.77
N ARG A 111 7.05 -7.36 17.65
CA ARG A 111 6.20 -6.42 18.40
C ARG A 111 6.59 -4.96 18.17
N VAL A 112 6.98 -4.61 16.97
CA VAL A 112 7.21 -3.23 16.55
C VAL A 112 5.99 -2.74 15.79
N CYS A 113 5.39 -1.63 16.25
CA CYS A 113 4.36 -0.93 15.51
C CYS A 113 4.97 -0.39 14.20
N HIS A 114 4.25 -0.50 13.09
CA HIS A 114 4.70 0.09 11.86
C HIS A 114 3.65 0.99 11.22
N LEU A 115 4.12 1.97 10.48
CA LEU A 115 3.34 2.84 9.62
C LEU A 115 3.89 2.67 8.20
N ARG A 116 3.03 2.39 7.25
CA ARG A 116 3.37 2.30 5.84
C ARG A 116 2.78 3.48 5.10
N CYS A 117 3.65 4.35 4.60
CA CYS A 117 3.24 5.49 3.80
C CYS A 117 3.24 5.10 2.33
N GLY A 118 2.15 5.41 1.64
CA GLY A 118 2.01 5.28 0.20
C GLY A 118 1.58 6.61 -0.40
N SER A 119 1.90 6.83 -1.66
CA SER A 119 1.24 7.88 -2.42
C SER A 119 -0.23 7.52 -2.59
N THR A 120 -1.11 8.50 -2.53
CA THR A 120 -2.45 8.32 -3.09
C THR A 120 -2.31 7.89 -4.54
N PRO A 121 -3.17 7.00 -5.04
CA PRO A 121 -3.16 6.68 -6.46
C PRO A 121 -3.22 7.96 -7.29
N PRO A 122 -2.54 8.01 -8.45
CA PRO A 122 -2.57 9.18 -9.31
C PRO A 122 -4.01 9.57 -9.57
N ARG A 123 -4.30 10.86 -9.46
CA ARG A 123 -5.65 11.36 -9.70
C ARG A 123 -6.11 10.93 -11.09
N PRO A 124 -7.36 10.48 -11.23
CA PRO A 124 -7.95 10.32 -12.55
C PRO A 124 -7.81 11.62 -13.36
N SER A 125 -7.69 11.51 -14.66
CA SER A 125 -7.49 12.63 -15.60
C SER A 125 -8.57 13.73 -15.58
N TRP A 126 -9.65 13.53 -14.82
CA TRP A 126 -10.72 14.52 -14.58
C TRP A 126 -10.40 15.49 -13.41
N SER A 127 -9.24 15.39 -12.77
CA SER A 127 -8.83 16.37 -11.77
C SER A 127 -8.79 17.77 -12.41
N VAL A 128 -9.63 18.64 -11.88
CA VAL A 128 -9.96 19.97 -12.35
C VAL A 128 -8.72 20.73 -12.85
N ASN A 129 -8.69 21.00 -14.15
CA ASN A 129 -7.83 21.99 -14.76
C ASN A 129 -8.39 23.37 -14.38
N ASP A 130 -8.13 23.86 -13.18
CA ASP A 130 -8.22 25.28 -12.97
C ASP A 130 -7.04 25.89 -13.72
N GLY A 131 -7.27 26.66 -14.76
CA GLY A 131 -6.27 27.21 -15.65
C GLY A 131 -5.22 28.12 -15.01
N ARG A 132 -5.11 28.14 -13.68
CA ARG A 132 -4.24 29.02 -12.90
C ARG A 132 -3.15 28.33 -12.09
N ASN A 133 -3.28 27.03 -11.82
CA ASN A 133 -2.23 26.27 -11.13
C ASN A 133 -2.03 24.91 -11.81
N ARG A 134 -1.34 24.94 -12.95
CA ARG A 134 -0.59 23.75 -13.36
C ARG A 134 0.51 23.58 -12.33
N ILE A 135 0.25 22.85 -11.25
CA ILE A 135 1.30 22.27 -10.43
C ILE A 135 2.08 21.40 -11.43
N LYS A 136 3.21 21.93 -11.88
CA LYS A 136 4.17 21.12 -12.62
C LYS A 136 4.58 20.04 -11.63
N ASP A 137 4.10 18.83 -11.82
CA ASP A 137 4.66 17.67 -11.19
C ASP A 137 6.14 17.62 -11.60
N THR A 138 7.00 18.18 -10.75
CA THR A 138 8.45 18.14 -10.93
C THR A 138 9.01 16.75 -10.75
N HIS A 139 8.15 15.79 -10.50
CA HIS A 139 8.47 14.37 -10.45
C HIS A 139 7.67 13.63 -11.52
N GLY A 140 8.19 13.71 -12.76
CA GLY A 140 7.73 12.92 -13.88
C GLY A 140 7.98 11.44 -13.68
N ALA A 141 7.20 10.80 -12.84
CA ALA A 141 7.09 9.36 -12.78
C ALA A 141 5.84 8.96 -13.55
N ALA A 142 6.02 8.61 -14.83
CA ALA A 142 5.04 7.81 -15.52
C ALA A 142 4.97 6.46 -14.81
N LEU A 143 3.84 6.21 -14.15
CA LEU A 143 3.53 4.89 -13.63
C LEU A 143 3.03 4.05 -14.80
N VAL A 144 3.78 3.03 -15.16
CA VAL A 144 3.35 1.92 -16.00
C VAL A 144 2.55 0.94 -15.14
#